data_17ba61f66b966564b616ad19d765a1b9
#
_entry.id   17ba61f66b966564b616ad19d765a1b9
#
_cell.length_a   1.000
_cell.length_b   1.000
_cell.length_c   1.000
_cell.angle_alpha   90.00
_cell.angle_beta   90.00
_cell.angle_gamma   90.00
#
_symmetry.space_group_name_H-M   'P 1'
#
loop_
_entity.id
_entity.type
_entity.pdbx_description
1 polymer ?
#
loop_
_entity_poly.entity_id
_entity_poly.type
_entity_poly.pdbx_seq_one_letter_code
_entity_poly.pdbx_strand_id
1 'polypeptide(L)'
;MFCDQDDIWFDNKVEYMYCAIRCTDENMPSVLYTNAYVWCPLIGITGTATLTFPKDINSLLFLNSGIQGCASIFNASMRELMLKWDGALAMHDHLLHLLGCTVGKIYYENLPLMLYRNHEHNVTGNTRTNKNDIRTICSAMGHPVVCKKHYDAVDKFRRIYDDFLEDDMKYIIDEYLDLPNRSLFQKIVCIVTNRFRCYDSVSRILVKLFLKPYIK
;
A
#
# COMPACT_ATOMS: atom_id res chain seq x y z
N MET A 1 15.80 -3.39 4.88
CA MET A 1 15.31 -3.72 3.52
C MET A 1 14.69 -5.10 3.54
N PHE A 2 13.66 -5.33 2.76
CA PHE A 2 13.17 -6.68 2.46
C PHE A 2 13.78 -7.18 1.16
N CYS A 3 13.86 -8.49 1.00
CA CYS A 3 14.43 -9.12 -0.19
C CYS A 3 13.56 -10.34 -0.54
N ASP A 4 13.00 -10.32 -1.75
CA ASP A 4 12.35 -11.48 -2.31
C ASP A 4 13.39 -12.30 -3.06
N GLN A 5 13.31 -13.61 -2.95
CA GLN A 5 14.35 -14.54 -3.40
C GLN A 5 14.42 -14.70 -4.92
N ASP A 6 13.41 -14.24 -5.63
CA ASP A 6 13.25 -14.40 -7.09
C ASP A 6 13.46 -13.09 -7.88
N ASP A 7 13.71 -11.98 -7.17
CA ASP A 7 14.01 -10.69 -7.78
C ASP A 7 15.49 -10.53 -8.12
N ILE A 8 15.78 -9.70 -9.13
CA ILE A 8 17.14 -9.35 -9.51
C ILE A 8 17.41 -7.89 -9.17
N TRP A 9 18.30 -7.64 -8.23
CA TRP A 9 18.72 -6.31 -7.84
C TRP A 9 19.81 -5.77 -8.76
N PHE A 10 19.75 -4.48 -9.09
CA PHE A 10 20.83 -3.81 -9.78
C PHE A 10 21.99 -3.56 -8.82
N ASP A 11 23.21 -3.53 -9.32
CA ASP A 11 24.43 -3.44 -8.52
C ASP A 11 24.46 -2.23 -7.58
N ASN A 12 23.87 -1.12 -8.02
CA ASN A 12 23.82 0.14 -7.28
C ASN A 12 22.62 0.28 -6.32
N LYS A 13 21.70 -0.70 -6.26
CA LYS A 13 20.46 -0.57 -5.49
C LYS A 13 20.70 -0.32 -4.01
N VAL A 14 21.55 -1.14 -3.39
CA VAL A 14 21.79 -1.06 -1.94
C VAL A 14 22.47 0.25 -1.58
N GLU A 15 23.52 0.62 -2.31
CA GLU A 15 24.26 1.86 -2.09
C GLU A 15 23.35 3.08 -2.24
N TYR A 16 22.60 3.15 -3.34
CA TYR A 16 21.69 4.26 -3.61
C TYR A 16 20.65 4.43 -2.49
N MET A 17 19.92 3.36 -2.17
CA MET A 17 18.87 3.40 -1.17
C MET A 17 19.43 3.70 0.23
N TYR A 18 20.61 3.16 0.56
CA TYR A 18 21.26 3.44 1.82
C TYR A 18 21.68 4.91 1.94
N CYS A 19 22.29 5.48 0.92
CA CYS A 19 22.64 6.91 0.91
C CYS A 19 21.39 7.79 1.03
N ALA A 20 20.32 7.46 0.31
CA ALA A 20 19.07 8.23 0.33
C ALA A 20 18.38 8.20 1.70
N ILE A 21 18.26 7.02 2.35
CA ILE A 21 17.60 6.93 3.66
C ILE A 21 18.44 7.61 4.76
N ARG A 22 19.77 7.64 4.66
CA ARG A 22 20.63 8.36 5.60
C ARG A 22 20.50 9.88 5.55
N CYS A 23 19.93 10.42 4.49
CA CYS A 23 19.62 11.85 4.41
C CYS A 23 18.34 12.21 5.19
N THR A 24 17.60 11.25 5.72
CA THR A 24 16.41 11.48 6.55
C THR A 24 16.82 11.65 8.03
N ASP A 25 15.90 12.25 8.81
CA ASP A 25 16.10 12.35 10.27
C ASP A 25 16.07 10.94 10.89
N GLU A 26 17.12 10.57 11.61
CA GLU A 26 17.25 9.24 12.22
C GLU A 26 16.22 8.99 13.32
N ASN A 27 15.72 10.04 13.99
CA ASN A 27 14.71 9.95 15.04
C ASN A 27 13.28 9.86 14.47
N MET A 28 13.08 10.29 13.23
CA MET A 28 11.79 10.19 12.54
C MET A 28 11.66 8.83 11.86
N PRO A 29 10.69 7.98 12.25
CA PRO A 29 10.43 6.74 11.54
C PRO A 29 10.23 6.99 10.04
N SER A 30 11.13 6.46 9.23
CA SER A 30 11.19 6.81 7.80
C SER A 30 11.33 5.56 6.93
N VAL A 31 10.61 5.57 5.81
CA VAL A 31 10.72 4.55 4.77
C VAL A 31 10.87 5.22 3.40
N LEU A 32 11.81 4.73 2.61
CA LEU A 32 12.00 5.11 1.21
C LEU A 32 11.62 3.93 0.32
N TYR A 33 10.80 4.20 -0.67
CA TYR A 33 10.48 3.29 -1.75
C TYR A 33 11.09 3.76 -3.06
N THR A 34 11.59 2.80 -3.83
CA THR A 34 11.96 3.00 -5.23
C THR A 34 11.00 2.23 -6.12
N ASN A 35 11.15 2.36 -7.43
CA ASN A 35 10.38 1.54 -8.36
C ASN A 35 11.14 0.24 -8.73
N ALA A 36 10.48 -0.61 -9.48
CA ALA A 36 11.05 -1.81 -10.09
C ALA A 36 10.55 -1.93 -11.54
N TYR A 37 11.35 -2.54 -12.41
CA TYR A 37 10.84 -3.04 -13.69
C TYR A 37 10.14 -4.37 -13.49
N VAL A 38 8.95 -4.51 -14.05
CA VAL A 38 8.28 -5.81 -14.13
C VAL A 38 8.95 -6.61 -15.23
N TRP A 39 9.50 -7.75 -14.87
CA TRP A 39 10.28 -8.59 -15.76
C TRP A 39 9.70 -10.01 -15.85
N CYS A 40 9.61 -10.52 -17.05
CA CYS A 40 9.24 -11.89 -17.33
C CYS A 40 10.37 -12.54 -18.13
N PRO A 41 10.90 -13.71 -17.71
CA PRO A 41 12.01 -14.36 -18.40
C PRO A 41 11.78 -14.62 -19.89
N LEU A 42 10.52 -14.83 -20.30
CA LEU A 42 10.19 -15.17 -21.69
C LEU A 42 10.03 -13.96 -22.61
N ILE A 43 9.64 -12.79 -22.07
CA ILE A 43 9.25 -11.61 -22.86
C ILE A 43 10.03 -10.35 -22.48
N GLY A 44 10.91 -10.42 -21.47
CA GLY A 44 11.70 -9.28 -21.03
C GLY A 44 10.96 -8.31 -20.13
N ILE A 45 11.39 -7.03 -20.09
CA ILE A 45 10.78 -5.96 -19.30
C ILE A 45 9.46 -5.55 -19.94
N THR A 46 8.43 -5.45 -19.12
CA THR A 46 7.05 -5.22 -19.57
C THR A 46 6.42 -3.94 -19.04
N GLY A 47 7.14 -3.22 -18.17
CA GLY A 47 6.72 -1.96 -17.58
C GLY A 47 7.35 -1.76 -16.19
N THR A 48 6.78 -0.84 -15.43
CA THR A 48 7.17 -0.59 -14.04
C THR A 48 6.14 -1.13 -13.07
N ALA A 49 6.58 -1.52 -11.88
CA ALA A 49 5.74 -2.17 -10.88
C ALA A 49 4.80 -1.17 -10.19
N THR A 50 5.31 -0.02 -9.77
CA THR A 50 4.52 1.03 -9.11
C THR A 50 4.06 2.05 -10.12
N LEU A 51 2.77 2.05 -10.42
CA LEU A 51 2.14 3.02 -11.34
C LEU A 51 1.59 4.24 -10.59
N THR A 52 1.10 4.03 -9.36
CA THR A 52 0.55 5.10 -8.51
C THR A 52 1.00 4.83 -7.08
N PHE A 53 1.61 5.82 -6.48
CA PHE A 53 2.10 5.76 -5.10
C PHE A 53 1.09 6.41 -4.15
N PRO A 54 0.62 5.71 -3.07
CA PRO A 54 -0.23 6.33 -2.07
C PRO A 54 0.61 7.30 -1.21
N LYS A 55 0.18 8.58 -1.19
CA LYS A 55 0.91 9.65 -0.52
C LYS A 55 0.47 9.86 0.94
N ASP A 56 -0.71 9.37 1.27
CA ASP A 56 -1.37 9.56 2.55
C ASP A 56 -2.26 8.37 2.91
N ILE A 57 -2.71 8.35 4.15
CA ILE A 57 -3.58 7.29 4.68
C ILE A 57 -4.90 7.20 3.89
N ASN A 58 -5.48 8.31 3.45
CA ASN A 58 -6.75 8.35 2.72
C ASN A 58 -6.68 7.65 1.35
N SER A 59 -5.49 7.63 0.74
CA SER A 59 -5.23 6.90 -0.51
C SER A 59 -4.80 5.45 -0.28
N LEU A 60 -4.20 5.15 0.88
CA LEU A 60 -3.72 3.81 1.22
C LEU A 60 -4.86 2.84 1.59
N LEU A 61 -5.82 3.29 2.41
CA LEU A 61 -6.84 2.43 3.01
C LEU A 61 -7.70 1.66 1.98
N PHE A 62 -7.89 2.19 0.77
CA PHE A 62 -8.63 1.54 -0.30
C PHE A 62 -7.75 0.82 -1.34
N LEU A 63 -6.45 0.73 -1.09
CA LEU A 63 -5.55 -0.12 -1.85
C LEU A 63 -5.49 -1.51 -1.19
N ASN A 64 -5.83 -2.54 -1.96
CA ASN A 64 -5.73 -3.93 -1.51
C ASN A 64 -4.33 -4.52 -1.77
N SER A 65 -3.36 -3.68 -2.08
CA SER A 65 -1.97 -4.05 -2.29
C SER A 65 -1.09 -2.86 -1.94
N GLY A 66 -0.02 -3.12 -1.22
CA GLY A 66 1.01 -2.13 -0.95
C GLY A 66 1.91 -1.87 -2.15
N ILE A 67 3.01 -1.16 -1.92
CA ILE A 67 4.17 -1.10 -2.79
C ILE A 67 5.03 -2.32 -2.47
N GLN A 68 5.77 -2.82 -3.45
CA GLN A 68 6.61 -4.00 -3.23
C GLN A 68 7.59 -3.77 -2.08
N GLY A 69 7.51 -4.61 -1.06
CA GLY A 69 8.40 -4.56 0.10
C GLY A 69 9.87 -4.69 -0.29
N CYS A 70 10.17 -5.50 -1.31
CA CYS A 70 11.51 -5.66 -1.86
C CYS A 70 12.10 -4.39 -2.49
N ALA A 71 11.27 -3.40 -2.83
CA ALA A 71 11.70 -2.08 -3.32
C ALA A 71 11.83 -1.02 -2.20
N SER A 72 11.84 -1.43 -0.92
CA SER A 72 11.83 -0.53 0.23
C SER A 72 13.09 -0.63 1.09
N ILE A 73 13.49 0.51 1.68
CA ILE A 73 14.43 0.62 2.79
C ILE A 73 13.82 1.49 3.89
N PHE A 74 14.12 1.19 5.14
CA PHE A 74 13.64 1.93 6.29
C PHE A 74 14.72 2.07 7.35
N ASN A 75 14.63 3.13 8.18
CA ASN A 75 15.59 3.40 9.23
C ASN A 75 15.32 2.58 10.51
N ALA A 76 16.20 2.71 11.51
CA ALA A 76 16.09 2.00 12.77
C ALA A 76 14.81 2.37 13.54
N SER A 77 14.44 3.66 13.57
CA SER A 77 13.21 4.12 14.24
C SER A 77 11.95 3.48 13.67
N MET A 78 11.87 3.33 12.35
CA MET A 78 10.77 2.60 11.69
C MET A 78 10.78 1.12 12.04
N ARG A 79 11.97 0.49 12.09
CA ARG A 79 12.13 -0.92 12.51
C ARG A 79 11.60 -1.14 13.91
N GLU A 80 11.91 -0.29 14.86
CA GLU A 80 11.45 -0.42 16.26
C GLU A 80 9.92 -0.31 16.36
N LEU A 81 9.28 0.52 15.53
CA LEU A 81 7.83 0.54 15.43
C LEU A 81 7.28 -0.77 14.86
N MET A 82 7.84 -1.26 13.77
CA MET A 82 7.38 -2.53 13.16
C MET A 82 7.46 -3.71 14.14
N LEU A 83 8.47 -3.75 15.01
CA LEU A 83 8.65 -4.81 16.01
C LEU A 83 7.57 -4.81 17.12
N LYS A 84 6.78 -3.75 17.25
CA LYS A 84 5.62 -3.72 18.16
C LYS A 84 4.44 -4.53 17.65
N TRP A 85 4.42 -4.87 16.37
CA TRP A 85 3.37 -5.72 15.82
C TRP A 85 3.45 -7.13 16.39
N ASP A 86 2.34 -7.64 16.90
CA ASP A 86 2.21 -8.99 17.43
C ASP A 86 1.42 -9.89 16.46
N GLY A 87 1.81 -11.16 16.35
CA GLY A 87 1.15 -12.18 15.54
C GLY A 87 1.35 -12.04 14.02
N ALA A 88 0.50 -12.71 13.26
CA ALA A 88 0.63 -12.82 11.82
C ALA A 88 0.40 -11.46 11.12
N LEU A 89 1.22 -11.16 10.13
CA LEU A 89 1.06 -10.04 9.22
C LEU A 89 0.23 -10.46 8.00
N ALA A 90 -0.69 -9.61 7.59
CA ALA A 90 -1.35 -9.78 6.29
C ALA A 90 -0.32 -9.66 5.16
N MET A 91 0.48 -8.57 5.21
CA MET A 91 1.65 -8.32 4.37
C MET A 91 2.57 -7.33 5.12
N HIS A 92 3.87 -7.58 5.11
CA HIS A 92 4.86 -6.74 5.81
C HIS A 92 4.98 -5.33 5.18
N ASP A 93 4.82 -5.23 3.87
CA ASP A 93 4.82 -3.96 3.13
C ASP A 93 3.58 -3.11 3.43
N HIS A 94 2.42 -3.72 3.68
CA HIS A 94 1.22 -3.00 4.08
C HIS A 94 1.39 -2.35 5.46
N LEU A 95 1.98 -3.05 6.45
CA LEU A 95 2.29 -2.48 7.76
C LEU A 95 3.27 -1.32 7.63
N LEU A 96 4.32 -1.49 6.81
CA LEU A 96 5.32 -0.45 6.59
C LEU A 96 4.70 0.82 5.98
N HIS A 97 3.75 0.66 5.05
CA HIS A 97 2.98 1.76 4.48
C HIS A 97 2.08 2.46 5.51
N LEU A 98 1.34 1.68 6.31
CA LEU A 98 0.49 2.25 7.37
C LEU A 98 1.32 3.10 8.32
N LEU A 99 2.44 2.59 8.79
CA LEU A 99 3.36 3.34 9.66
C LEU A 99 3.91 4.59 8.97
N GLY A 100 4.34 4.46 7.73
CA GLY A 100 4.89 5.59 6.98
C GLY A 100 3.88 6.70 6.68
N CYS A 101 2.61 6.35 6.48
CA CYS A 101 1.54 7.32 6.21
C CYS A 101 0.90 7.93 7.48
N THR A 102 1.19 7.41 8.69
CA THR A 102 0.54 7.84 9.92
C THR A 102 1.53 8.36 10.97
N VAL A 103 2.43 7.52 11.43
CA VAL A 103 3.37 7.81 12.54
C VAL A 103 4.72 8.31 12.05
N GLY A 104 5.08 7.95 10.82
CA GLY A 104 6.39 8.22 10.23
C GLY A 104 6.34 9.10 8.99
N LYS A 105 7.36 8.95 8.16
CA LYS A 105 7.45 9.60 6.85
C LYS A 105 7.70 8.57 5.76
N ILE A 106 7.05 8.80 4.63
CA ILE A 106 7.18 7.99 3.44
C ILE A 106 7.81 8.82 2.32
N TYR A 107 8.85 8.26 1.71
CA TYR A 107 9.54 8.86 0.57
C TYR A 107 9.39 7.92 -0.63
N TYR A 108 9.24 8.49 -1.79
CA TYR A 108 9.13 7.72 -3.03
C TYR A 108 9.98 8.34 -4.13
N GLU A 109 10.78 7.50 -4.77
CA GLU A 109 11.55 7.85 -5.94
C GLU A 109 11.16 6.91 -7.10
N ASN A 110 10.72 7.50 -8.21
CA ASN A 110 10.36 6.72 -9.39
C ASN A 110 11.60 6.27 -10.17
N LEU A 111 12.52 5.63 -9.47
CA LEU A 111 13.77 5.08 -10.01
C LEU A 111 13.72 3.55 -9.91
N PRO A 112 13.62 2.82 -11.01
CA PRO A 112 13.70 1.36 -10.98
C PRO A 112 15.13 0.90 -10.66
N LEU A 113 15.27 0.18 -9.54
CA LEU A 113 16.55 -0.34 -9.06
C LEU A 113 16.62 -1.87 -9.04
N MET A 114 15.61 -2.52 -9.63
CA MET A 114 15.55 -3.98 -9.67
C MET A 114 14.61 -4.46 -10.78
N LEU A 115 14.75 -5.73 -11.12
CA LEU A 115 13.77 -6.47 -11.90
C LEU A 115 12.87 -7.27 -10.95
N TYR A 116 11.59 -6.90 -10.90
CA TYR A 116 10.56 -7.65 -10.20
C TYR A 116 10.06 -8.78 -11.09
N ARG A 117 10.31 -10.02 -10.65
CA ARG A 117 9.93 -11.18 -11.45
C ARG A 117 8.42 -11.37 -11.46
N ASN A 118 7.85 -11.43 -12.65
CA ASN A 118 6.42 -11.71 -12.85
C ASN A 118 6.24 -13.16 -13.29
N HIS A 119 5.56 -13.97 -12.48
CA HIS A 119 5.20 -15.35 -12.75
C HIS A 119 3.78 -15.66 -12.25
N GLU A 120 3.24 -16.82 -12.61
CA GLU A 120 1.85 -17.20 -12.32
C GLU A 120 1.54 -17.34 -10.81
N HIS A 121 2.55 -17.52 -9.98
CA HIS A 121 2.42 -17.69 -8.53
C HIS A 121 2.69 -16.44 -7.70
N ASN A 122 2.79 -15.27 -8.33
CA ASN A 122 2.95 -14.03 -7.56
C ASN A 122 1.76 -13.80 -6.63
N VAL A 123 2.02 -13.47 -5.36
CA VAL A 123 1.00 -13.19 -4.34
C VAL A 123 0.15 -11.97 -4.74
N THR A 124 0.78 -10.97 -5.35
CA THR A 124 0.09 -9.83 -5.98
C THR A 124 -0.11 -10.15 -7.45
N GLY A 125 -1.35 -10.47 -7.82
CA GLY A 125 -1.69 -10.90 -9.18
C GLY A 125 -1.22 -9.93 -10.28
N ASN A 126 -1.11 -10.44 -11.49
CA ASN A 126 -0.65 -9.75 -12.70
C ASN A 126 -1.31 -8.38 -12.90
N THR A 127 -0.60 -7.31 -12.58
CA THR A 127 -1.09 -5.93 -12.61
C THR A 127 -0.99 -5.28 -14.00
N ARG A 128 -1.04 -6.06 -15.08
CA ARG A 128 -0.92 -5.57 -16.47
C ARG A 128 -2.16 -4.93 -17.06
N THR A 129 -3.23 -4.82 -16.33
CA THR A 129 -4.42 -4.12 -16.84
C THR A 129 -4.24 -2.63 -16.68
N ASN A 130 -4.45 -1.91 -17.76
CA ASN A 130 -4.53 -0.45 -17.78
C ASN A 130 -5.61 -0.05 -16.75
N LYS A 131 -5.18 0.34 -15.53
CA LYS A 131 -6.04 0.51 -14.35
C LYS A 131 -7.10 1.61 -14.52
N ASN A 132 -7.10 2.27 -15.68
CA ASN A 132 -8.05 3.32 -16.06
C ASN A 132 -9.26 2.81 -16.85
N ASP A 133 -9.27 1.53 -17.25
CA ASP A 133 -10.38 1.00 -18.05
C ASP A 133 -11.51 0.52 -17.13
N ILE A 134 -12.73 1.01 -17.37
CA ILE A 134 -13.96 0.55 -16.72
C ILE A 134 -14.14 -0.96 -16.89
N ARG A 135 -13.68 -1.52 -18.01
CA ARG A 135 -13.67 -2.97 -18.26
C ARG A 135 -12.85 -3.73 -17.21
N THR A 136 -11.73 -3.15 -16.73
CA THR A 136 -10.91 -3.74 -15.66
C THR A 136 -11.62 -3.71 -14.31
N ILE A 137 -12.43 -2.68 -14.05
CA ILE A 137 -13.28 -2.61 -12.85
C ILE A 137 -14.37 -3.66 -12.93
N CYS A 138 -14.96 -3.88 -14.09
CA CYS A 138 -16.02 -4.88 -14.33
C CYS A 138 -15.48 -6.31 -14.35
N SER A 139 -14.32 -6.56 -14.96
CA SER A 139 -13.74 -7.92 -15.05
C SER A 139 -13.32 -8.50 -13.69
N ALA A 140 -13.06 -7.64 -12.71
CA ALA A 140 -12.80 -8.03 -11.33
C ALA A 140 -14.10 -8.19 -10.49
N MET A 141 -15.21 -8.60 -11.07
CA MET A 141 -16.54 -8.65 -10.42
C MET A 141 -16.61 -9.55 -9.17
N GLY A 142 -15.66 -10.45 -8.95
CA GLY A 142 -15.60 -11.30 -7.75
C GLY A 142 -14.85 -10.68 -6.55
N HIS A 143 -14.09 -9.60 -6.74
CA HIS A 143 -13.29 -9.00 -5.69
C HIS A 143 -14.05 -7.89 -4.95
N PRO A 144 -14.01 -7.85 -3.60
CA PRO A 144 -14.67 -6.82 -2.81
C PRO A 144 -14.04 -5.44 -3.03
N VAL A 145 -14.73 -4.37 -2.55
CA VAL A 145 -14.16 -3.01 -2.51
C VAL A 145 -12.91 -3.01 -1.63
N VAL A 146 -13.00 -3.66 -0.46
CA VAL A 146 -11.92 -3.82 0.51
C VAL A 146 -11.69 -5.30 0.80
N CYS A 147 -10.44 -5.74 0.73
CA CYS A 147 -10.04 -7.09 1.10
C CYS A 147 -10.09 -7.25 2.63
N LYS A 148 -10.77 -8.30 3.11
CA LYS A 148 -10.93 -8.56 4.55
C LYS A 148 -9.59 -8.61 5.30
N LYS A 149 -8.57 -9.26 4.73
CA LYS A 149 -7.24 -9.33 5.37
C LYS A 149 -6.62 -7.96 5.63
N HIS A 150 -6.76 -7.02 4.68
CA HIS A 150 -6.26 -5.65 4.84
C HIS A 150 -7.11 -4.86 5.82
N TYR A 151 -8.43 -5.05 5.79
CA TYR A 151 -9.33 -4.42 6.76
C TYR A 151 -9.01 -4.87 8.20
N ASP A 152 -8.88 -6.17 8.44
CA ASP A 152 -8.54 -6.74 9.75
C ASP A 152 -7.13 -6.27 10.20
N ALA A 153 -6.20 -6.08 9.26
CA ALA A 153 -4.88 -5.52 9.55
C ALA A 153 -4.94 -4.04 9.96
N VAL A 154 -5.82 -3.24 9.33
CA VAL A 154 -6.04 -1.83 9.72
C VAL A 154 -6.69 -1.73 11.09
N ASP A 155 -7.69 -2.58 11.40
CA ASP A 155 -8.32 -2.64 12.73
C ASP A 155 -7.30 -3.00 13.82
N LYS A 156 -6.46 -3.99 13.55
CA LYS A 156 -5.38 -4.37 14.46
C LYS A 156 -4.33 -3.26 14.60
N PHE A 157 -3.95 -2.62 13.50
CA PHE A 157 -3.04 -1.48 13.47
C PHE A 157 -3.55 -0.34 14.37
N ARG A 158 -4.82 0.01 14.25
CA ARG A 158 -5.47 1.06 15.05
C ARG A 158 -5.33 0.79 16.56
N ARG A 159 -5.46 -0.49 16.98
CA ARG A 159 -5.34 -0.89 18.39
C ARG A 159 -3.90 -0.93 18.91
N ILE A 160 -2.96 -1.44 18.10
CA ILE A 160 -1.55 -1.57 18.54
C ILE A 160 -0.85 -0.22 18.60
N TYR A 161 -1.16 0.69 17.66
CA TYR A 161 -0.48 1.97 17.53
C TYR A 161 -1.29 3.16 18.04
N ASP A 162 -2.33 2.93 18.83
CA ASP A 162 -3.21 3.99 19.35
C ASP A 162 -2.44 5.14 20.02
N ASP A 163 -1.49 4.81 20.87
CA ASP A 163 -0.69 5.80 21.61
C ASP A 163 0.29 6.58 20.70
N PHE A 164 0.53 6.13 19.48
CA PHE A 164 1.44 6.76 18.53
C PHE A 164 0.71 7.59 17.47
N LEU A 165 -0.61 7.41 17.33
CA LEU A 165 -1.42 8.07 16.33
C LEU A 165 -1.91 9.43 16.83
N GLU A 166 -1.82 10.44 15.98
CA GLU A 166 -2.48 11.73 16.18
C GLU A 166 -3.99 11.59 16.03
N ASP A 167 -4.77 12.49 16.65
CA ASP A 167 -6.22 12.38 16.72
C ASP A 167 -6.90 12.44 15.34
N ASP A 168 -6.36 13.19 14.39
CA ASP A 168 -6.85 13.24 13.02
C ASP A 168 -6.61 11.92 12.28
N MET A 169 -5.48 11.23 12.53
CA MET A 169 -5.20 9.91 11.98
C MET A 169 -6.13 8.85 12.59
N LYS A 170 -6.35 8.91 13.89
CA LYS A 170 -7.33 8.05 14.57
C LYS A 170 -8.71 8.21 13.95
N TYR A 171 -9.16 9.44 13.80
CA TYR A 171 -10.45 9.76 13.21
C TYR A 171 -10.61 9.17 11.79
N ILE A 172 -9.63 9.37 10.92
CA ILE A 172 -9.67 8.85 9.55
C ILE A 172 -9.72 7.31 9.52
N ILE A 173 -8.94 6.66 10.38
CA ILE A 173 -8.93 5.19 10.47
C ILE A 173 -10.27 4.69 11.01
N ASP A 174 -10.81 5.31 12.07
CA ASP A 174 -12.08 4.94 12.68
C ASP A 174 -13.26 5.14 11.70
N GLU A 175 -13.26 6.22 10.92
CA GLU A 175 -14.23 6.46 9.85
C GLU A 175 -14.18 5.36 8.76
N TYR A 176 -12.99 4.91 8.40
CA TYR A 176 -12.82 3.79 7.47
C TYR A 176 -13.32 2.46 8.05
N LEU A 177 -12.99 2.18 9.32
CA LEU A 177 -13.38 0.94 10.00
C LEU A 177 -14.89 0.83 10.24
N ASP A 178 -15.59 1.96 10.38
CA ASP A 178 -17.04 1.98 10.55
C ASP A 178 -17.82 1.87 9.22
N LEU A 179 -17.17 2.05 8.08
CA LEU A 179 -17.84 2.00 6.77
C LEU A 179 -18.70 0.73 6.53
N PRO A 180 -18.31 -0.49 6.94
CA PRO A 180 -19.16 -1.68 6.75
C PRO A 180 -20.55 -1.53 7.36
N ASN A 181 -20.67 -0.84 8.50
CA ASN A 181 -21.88 -0.68 9.29
C ASN A 181 -22.83 0.41 8.73
N ARG A 182 -22.35 1.26 7.82
CA ARG A 182 -23.09 2.40 7.27
C ARG A 182 -23.98 2.00 6.11
N SER A 183 -25.10 2.72 5.94
CA SER A 183 -25.91 2.64 4.72
C SER A 183 -25.14 3.11 3.50
N LEU A 184 -25.58 2.78 2.29
CA LEU A 184 -24.90 3.20 1.05
C LEU A 184 -24.74 4.71 0.96
N PHE A 185 -25.76 5.46 1.32
CA PHE A 185 -25.72 6.94 1.32
C PHE A 185 -24.67 7.46 2.31
N GLN A 186 -24.66 6.94 3.53
CA GLN A 186 -23.66 7.32 4.55
C GLN A 186 -22.23 6.94 4.12
N LYS A 187 -22.03 5.80 3.44
CA LYS A 187 -20.73 5.42 2.84
C LYS A 187 -20.27 6.46 1.83
N ILE A 188 -21.15 6.88 0.92
CA ILE A 188 -20.84 7.89 -0.10
C ILE A 188 -20.44 9.21 0.57
N VAL A 189 -21.23 9.69 1.53
CA VAL A 189 -20.94 10.93 2.27
C VAL A 189 -19.58 10.82 2.95
N CYS A 190 -19.33 9.77 3.71
CA CYS A 190 -18.07 9.55 4.41
C CYS A 190 -16.86 9.54 3.46
N ILE A 191 -16.95 8.82 2.34
CA ILE A 191 -15.87 8.72 1.35
C ILE A 191 -15.55 10.10 0.75
N VAL A 192 -16.57 10.87 0.40
CA VAL A 192 -16.40 12.20 -0.19
C VAL A 192 -15.84 13.19 0.84
N THR A 193 -16.41 13.24 2.05
CA THR A 193 -16.01 14.16 3.11
C THR A 193 -14.58 13.92 3.55
N ASN A 194 -14.20 12.66 3.76
CA ASN A 194 -12.84 12.29 4.18
C ASN A 194 -11.87 12.17 3.00
N ARG A 195 -12.31 12.45 1.76
CA ARG A 195 -11.48 12.41 0.55
C ARG A 195 -10.76 11.06 0.36
N PHE A 196 -11.40 9.95 0.73
CA PHE A 196 -10.86 8.63 0.47
C PHE A 196 -10.69 8.40 -1.03
N ARG A 197 -9.54 7.84 -1.42
CA ARG A 197 -9.16 7.68 -2.82
C ARG A 197 -8.68 6.26 -3.10
N CYS A 198 -8.92 5.78 -4.30
CA CYS A 198 -8.33 4.57 -4.83
C CYS A 198 -7.62 4.93 -6.14
N TYR A 199 -6.29 4.78 -6.19
CA TYR A 199 -5.46 5.26 -7.31
C TYR A 199 -5.74 6.74 -7.64
N ASP A 200 -5.65 7.61 -6.64
CA ASP A 200 -5.88 9.06 -6.72
C ASP A 200 -7.29 9.49 -7.16
N SER A 201 -8.29 8.59 -7.14
CA SER A 201 -9.64 8.87 -7.58
C SER A 201 -10.69 8.46 -6.55
N VAL A 202 -11.52 9.43 -6.12
CA VAL A 202 -12.73 9.21 -5.30
C VAL A 202 -13.78 8.47 -6.13
N SER A 203 -13.98 8.86 -7.39
CA SER A 203 -15.00 8.27 -8.27
C SER A 203 -14.83 6.77 -8.46
N ARG A 204 -13.60 6.26 -8.44
CA ARG A 204 -13.35 4.80 -8.51
C ARG A 204 -13.88 4.04 -7.31
N ILE A 205 -13.80 4.59 -6.10
CA ILE A 205 -14.38 3.97 -4.92
C ILE A 205 -15.90 3.95 -5.07
N LEU A 206 -16.49 5.09 -5.47
CA LEU A 206 -17.93 5.19 -5.65
C LEU A 206 -18.46 4.19 -6.68
N VAL A 207 -17.81 4.07 -7.83
CA VAL A 207 -18.19 3.06 -8.84
C VAL A 207 -18.07 1.64 -8.26
N LYS A 208 -17.00 1.33 -7.53
CA LYS A 208 -16.83 0.03 -6.88
C LYS A 208 -17.94 -0.26 -5.87
N LEU A 209 -18.41 0.72 -5.10
CA LEU A 209 -19.49 0.54 -4.12
C LEU A 209 -20.82 0.09 -4.75
N PHE A 210 -21.12 0.53 -5.98
CA PHE A 210 -22.33 0.13 -6.68
C PHE A 210 -22.22 -1.24 -7.37
N LEU A 211 -20.99 -1.65 -7.70
CA LEU A 211 -20.76 -2.85 -8.51
C LEU A 211 -20.28 -4.06 -7.70
N LYS A 212 -19.85 -3.87 -6.45
CA LYS A 212 -19.12 -4.90 -5.68
C LYS A 212 -19.58 -4.95 -4.22
N PRO A 213 -19.50 -6.13 -3.56
CA PRO A 213 -19.64 -6.18 -2.12
C PRO A 213 -18.55 -5.33 -1.47
N TYR A 214 -18.91 -4.64 -0.38
CA TYR A 214 -17.97 -3.73 0.28
C TYR A 214 -16.78 -4.49 0.86
N ILE A 215 -17.05 -5.56 1.60
CA ILE A 215 -16.04 -6.44 2.21
C ILE A 215 -16.45 -7.91 2.01
N LYS A 216 -15.48 -8.79 1.85
CA LYS A 216 -15.71 -10.23 1.73
C LYS A 216 -14.55 -11.03 2.32
#